data_fbbbcc6a6b160833561edd1bc0bf54a2
#
_entry.id   fbbbcc6a6b160833561edd1bc0bf54a2
#
_cell.length_a   1.000
_cell.length_b   1.000
_cell.length_c   1.000
_cell.angle_alpha   90.00
_cell.angle_beta   90.00
_cell.angle_gamma   90.00
#
_symmetry.space_group_name_H-M   'P 1'
#
loop_
_entity.id
_entity.type
_entity.pdbx_description
1 polymer ?
#
loop_
_entity_poly.entity_id
_entity_poly.type
_entity_poly.pdbx_seq_one_letter_code
_entity_poly.pdbx_strand_id
1 'polypeptide(L)'
;SAIVDHKGRALIVYHTRFLNRSEEHEVRVHQLFVNQDGWLVAAPYEFSGETYTDNDIATRQLYDATEVAGDYQMIAHPYRQNTAAMDYEKPVTIHLNADGSISGEYTGKWELVSGTSYINLTLKGVATANAEVKFKGVLTEQTIDYTNIKALCFTALSSSDGLATSGGASLQTRGLSIWGSKADAKAAIKYTLDKTSVPFADGATLNSMPKLPTEGHLGATISWKSSNPSILTDEGVVKGKGKVTMTMTVSKDGYEYTKDYTLNIDAEAEETTPVYYPVSAQKNTTNAYATNLSQDYTVKAGNKAQFKFYNYTVGTEAYKSWVLGVSNVAHGATGYKEYVMLRNDNWENITWDNTGCVNDYNWDTFAKDMNGSLVDMTVEYAATGAFKMTAVITTTDNKVYHYSYTKTITDKPSEINVFFTGENSYIDGSSLSTGISNPIIIQKKNDGKWFNLSGQ
;
A
#
# COMPACT_ATOMS: atom_id res chain seq x y z
N SER A 1 12.37 36.32 -4.26
CA SER A 1 13.63 37.01 -4.56
C SER A 1 14.77 36.02 -4.48
N ALA A 2 15.85 36.27 -5.28
CA ALA A 2 17.10 35.52 -5.14
C ALA A 2 18.21 36.49 -4.73
N ILE A 3 19.13 36.02 -3.90
CA ILE A 3 20.30 36.78 -3.44
C ILE A 3 21.54 35.89 -3.51
N VAL A 4 22.71 36.51 -3.61
CA VAL A 4 23.99 35.82 -3.42
C VAL A 4 24.62 36.39 -2.16
N ASP A 5 24.99 35.52 -1.22
CA ASP A 5 25.59 35.94 0.03
C ASP A 5 27.12 36.25 -0.14
N HIS A 6 27.75 36.74 0.90
CA HIS A 6 29.17 37.10 0.90
C HIS A 6 30.13 35.91 0.72
N LYS A 7 29.64 34.67 0.82
CA LYS A 7 30.39 33.44 0.56
C LYS A 7 30.14 32.90 -0.86
N GLY A 8 29.37 33.60 -1.67
CA GLY A 8 29.06 33.20 -3.04
C GLY A 8 27.95 32.15 -3.17
N ARG A 9 27.15 31.91 -2.11
CA ARG A 9 26.01 30.97 -2.16
C ARG A 9 24.78 31.70 -2.67
N ALA A 10 24.09 31.12 -3.64
CA ALA A 10 22.83 31.64 -4.13
C ALA A 10 21.67 31.14 -3.25
N LEU A 11 20.80 32.00 -2.82
CA LEU A 11 19.65 31.71 -1.99
C LEU A 11 18.38 32.24 -2.65
N ILE A 12 17.33 31.43 -2.65
CA ILE A 12 15.97 31.90 -3.00
C ILE A 12 15.19 32.15 -1.73
N VAL A 13 14.56 33.32 -1.67
CA VAL A 13 13.68 33.73 -0.58
C VAL A 13 12.27 33.92 -1.15
N TYR A 14 11.33 33.18 -0.61
CA TYR A 14 9.94 33.23 -1.06
C TYR A 14 9.00 33.02 0.14
N HIS A 15 7.72 33.21 -0.07
CA HIS A 15 6.71 32.87 0.94
C HIS A 15 5.82 31.73 0.44
N THR A 16 5.37 30.92 1.36
CA THR A 16 4.37 29.89 1.14
C THR A 16 3.09 30.27 1.87
N ARG A 17 1.94 29.86 1.33
CA ARG A 17 0.64 29.93 1.98
C ARG A 17 0.26 28.56 2.51
N PHE A 18 -0.41 28.55 3.64
CA PHE A 18 -0.91 27.31 4.22
C PHE A 18 -2.30 26.99 3.71
N LEU A 19 -2.55 25.70 3.49
CA LEU A 19 -3.86 25.18 3.14
C LEU A 19 -4.88 25.52 4.25
N ASN A 20 -6.02 26.08 3.86
CA ASN A 20 -7.12 26.46 4.77
C ASN A 20 -6.77 27.50 5.85
N ARG A 21 -5.67 28.25 5.66
CA ARG A 21 -5.26 29.32 6.56
C ARG A 21 -5.09 30.64 5.78
N SER A 22 -6.13 31.12 5.19
CA SER A 22 -6.22 32.09 4.08
C SER A 22 -5.10 33.13 3.95
N GLU A 23 -4.69 33.78 5.02
CA GLU A 23 -3.68 34.86 4.99
C GLU A 23 -2.41 34.52 5.81
N GLU A 24 -2.28 33.27 6.30
CA GLU A 24 -1.04 32.86 6.94
C GLU A 24 0.02 32.56 5.90
N HIS A 25 1.16 33.21 6.05
CA HIS A 25 2.32 33.05 5.19
C HIS A 25 3.54 32.70 6.04
N GLU A 26 4.42 31.89 5.49
CA GLU A 26 5.73 31.61 6.07
C GLU A 26 6.80 31.94 5.04
N VAL A 27 7.86 32.61 5.49
CA VAL A 27 9.02 32.90 4.64
C VAL A 27 9.91 31.67 4.63
N ARG A 28 10.27 31.21 3.43
CA ARG A 28 11.16 30.09 3.18
C ARG A 28 12.43 30.57 2.50
N VAL A 29 13.54 29.94 2.86
CA VAL A 29 14.85 30.22 2.27
C VAL A 29 15.50 28.91 1.88
N HIS A 30 15.77 28.70 0.60
CA HIS A 30 16.47 27.52 0.12
C HIS A 30 17.75 27.94 -0.62
N GLN A 31 18.79 27.13 -0.49
CA GLN A 31 19.99 27.31 -1.32
C GLN A 31 19.70 26.85 -2.75
N LEU A 32 20.19 27.63 -3.70
CA LEU A 32 20.19 27.28 -5.12
C LEU A 32 21.57 26.81 -5.53
N PHE A 33 21.60 25.81 -6.38
CA PHE A 33 22.79 25.29 -7.03
C PHE A 33 22.62 25.32 -8.54
N VAL A 34 23.73 25.32 -9.26
CA VAL A 34 23.74 25.20 -10.73
C VAL A 34 24.06 23.75 -11.08
N ASN A 35 23.20 23.10 -11.86
CA ASN A 35 23.45 21.75 -12.36
C ASN A 35 24.37 21.76 -13.60
N GLN A 36 24.70 20.57 -14.16
CA GLN A 36 25.62 20.45 -15.31
C GLN A 36 25.10 21.14 -16.58
N ASP A 37 23.80 21.39 -16.71
CA ASP A 37 23.18 22.08 -17.85
C ASP A 37 23.11 23.59 -17.64
N GLY A 38 23.65 24.12 -16.55
CA GLY A 38 23.61 25.53 -16.20
C GLY A 38 22.25 26.01 -15.63
N TRP A 39 21.36 25.07 -15.25
CA TRP A 39 20.07 25.41 -14.65
C TRP A 39 20.12 25.43 -13.13
N LEU A 40 19.34 26.33 -12.56
CA LEU A 40 19.18 26.42 -11.11
C LEU A 40 18.31 25.28 -10.60
N VAL A 41 18.76 24.63 -9.54
CA VAL A 41 18.04 23.62 -8.75
C VAL A 41 18.03 24.05 -7.29
N ALA A 42 16.86 23.97 -6.63
CA ALA A 42 16.73 24.38 -5.23
C ALA A 42 16.95 23.19 -4.30
N ALA A 43 17.65 23.41 -3.22
CA ALA A 43 17.83 22.43 -2.15
C ALA A 43 16.50 21.98 -1.55
N PRO A 44 16.32 20.69 -1.18
CA PRO A 44 15.06 20.18 -0.62
C PRO A 44 14.64 20.81 0.70
N TYR A 45 15.61 21.09 1.58
CA TYR A 45 15.34 21.66 2.91
C TYR A 45 15.73 23.13 2.99
N GLU A 46 15.19 23.82 3.98
CA GLU A 46 15.52 25.21 4.25
C GLU A 46 17.00 25.37 4.57
N PHE A 47 17.54 26.49 4.14
CA PHE A 47 18.94 26.81 4.39
C PHE A 47 19.20 27.01 5.88
N SER A 48 19.99 26.13 6.47
CA SER A 48 20.38 26.14 7.89
C SER A 48 21.85 26.51 8.13
N GLY A 49 22.51 27.05 7.12
CA GLY A 49 23.91 27.48 7.20
C GLY A 49 24.91 26.54 6.53
N GLU A 50 24.46 25.72 5.62
CA GLU A 50 25.30 24.82 4.81
C GLU A 50 26.44 25.58 4.13
N THR A 51 27.61 24.95 3.99
CA THR A 51 28.83 25.66 3.63
C THR A 51 29.21 25.54 2.16
N TYR A 52 28.66 24.57 1.45
CA TYR A 52 29.04 24.28 0.06
C TYR A 52 28.56 25.35 -0.92
N THR A 53 29.43 25.71 -1.86
CA THR A 53 29.16 26.63 -2.97
C THR A 53 28.97 25.85 -4.27
N ASP A 54 28.52 26.51 -5.33
CA ASP A 54 28.49 25.92 -6.67
C ASP A 54 29.88 25.46 -7.15
N ASN A 55 30.92 26.20 -6.78
CA ASN A 55 32.30 25.82 -7.09
C ASN A 55 32.70 24.52 -6.38
N ASP A 56 32.32 24.33 -5.11
CA ASP A 56 32.58 23.06 -4.40
C ASP A 56 31.87 21.89 -5.10
N ILE A 57 30.63 22.07 -5.50
CA ILE A 57 29.85 21.05 -6.20
C ILE A 57 30.49 20.69 -7.55
N ALA A 58 30.90 21.69 -8.32
CA ALA A 58 31.45 21.51 -9.66
C ALA A 58 32.86 20.95 -9.69
N THR A 59 33.66 21.12 -8.62
CA THR A 59 35.08 20.82 -8.63
C THR A 59 35.54 19.80 -7.58
N ARG A 60 34.60 19.29 -6.74
CA ARG A 60 34.92 18.34 -5.67
C ARG A 60 33.93 17.19 -5.68
N GLN A 61 34.44 15.98 -5.60
CA GLN A 61 33.64 14.80 -5.27
C GLN A 61 33.56 14.69 -3.76
N LEU A 62 32.45 15.15 -3.19
CA LEU A 62 32.19 15.19 -1.76
C LEU A 62 31.67 13.85 -1.22
N TYR A 63 31.08 13.01 -2.10
CA TYR A 63 30.46 11.74 -1.72
C TYR A 63 30.90 10.64 -2.69
N ASP A 64 31.12 9.45 -2.18
CA ASP A 64 31.36 8.27 -2.99
C ASP A 64 30.04 7.47 -3.27
N ALA A 65 30.12 6.47 -4.14
CA ALA A 65 28.95 5.69 -4.52
C ALA A 65 28.37 4.89 -3.36
N THR A 66 29.16 4.52 -2.37
CA THR A 66 28.69 3.76 -1.19
C THR A 66 27.95 4.68 -0.22
N GLU A 67 28.39 5.93 -0.10
CA GLU A 67 27.69 6.94 0.69
C GLU A 67 26.37 7.36 0.04
N VAL A 68 26.31 7.41 -1.30
CA VAL A 68 25.11 7.78 -2.05
C VAL A 68 24.10 6.64 -2.11
N ALA A 69 24.52 5.39 -2.21
CA ALA A 69 23.60 4.26 -2.24
C ALA A 69 22.71 4.21 -1.00
N GLY A 70 21.46 3.72 -1.13
CA GLY A 70 20.50 3.55 -0.05
C GLY A 70 19.11 4.07 -0.39
N ASP A 71 18.23 4.10 0.63
CA ASP A 71 16.83 4.51 0.50
C ASP A 71 16.65 6.02 0.57
N TYR A 72 16.04 6.58 -0.45
CA TYR A 72 15.66 7.98 -0.53
C TYR A 72 14.15 8.15 -0.48
N GLN A 73 13.69 9.08 0.35
CA GLN A 73 12.36 9.66 0.22
C GLN A 73 12.42 10.69 -0.90
N MET A 74 11.70 10.43 -1.97
CA MET A 74 11.75 11.26 -3.18
C MET A 74 10.40 11.93 -3.45
N ILE A 75 10.45 13.19 -3.86
CA ILE A 75 9.29 13.95 -4.36
C ILE A 75 9.58 14.38 -5.79
N ALA A 76 8.61 14.16 -6.69
CA ALA A 76 8.61 14.75 -8.01
C ALA A 76 7.66 15.96 -8.03
N HIS A 77 8.13 17.08 -8.58
CA HIS A 77 7.37 18.33 -8.68
C HIS A 77 6.94 18.55 -10.14
N PRO A 78 5.79 18.01 -10.56
CA PRO A 78 5.28 18.28 -11.89
C PRO A 78 4.84 19.74 -11.99
N TYR A 79 5.08 20.34 -13.15
CA TYR A 79 4.56 21.70 -13.40
C TYR A 79 3.03 21.67 -13.44
N ARG A 80 2.39 22.38 -12.53
CA ARG A 80 0.94 22.53 -12.47
C ARG A 80 0.57 24.02 -12.60
N GLN A 81 -0.25 24.35 -13.58
CA GLN A 81 -0.72 25.73 -13.78
C GLN A 81 -1.96 26.10 -12.94
N ASN A 82 -2.72 25.12 -12.50
CA ASN A 82 -3.95 25.38 -11.77
C ASN A 82 -4.09 24.41 -10.61
N THR A 83 -4.25 24.96 -9.45
CA THR A 83 -4.30 24.29 -8.17
C THR A 83 -5.70 24.37 -7.56
N ALA A 84 -6.73 24.11 -8.36
CA ALA A 84 -8.06 23.90 -7.79
C ALA A 84 -8.09 22.67 -6.87
N ALA A 85 -7.19 21.71 -7.08
CA ALA A 85 -6.91 20.64 -6.13
C ALA A 85 -5.79 21.10 -5.19
N MET A 86 -6.10 21.19 -3.92
CA MET A 86 -5.17 21.52 -2.85
C MET A 86 -4.41 20.28 -2.37
N ASP A 87 -3.95 19.46 -3.30
CA ASP A 87 -3.14 18.28 -3.01
C ASP A 87 -1.66 18.65 -2.95
N TYR A 88 -0.94 18.01 -2.06
CA TYR A 88 0.51 18.04 -2.01
C TYR A 88 1.08 16.71 -2.52
N GLU A 89 2.24 16.78 -3.16
CA GLU A 89 2.94 15.58 -3.58
C GLU A 89 3.45 14.82 -2.35
N LYS A 90 3.15 13.53 -2.29
CA LYS A 90 3.64 12.66 -1.23
C LYS A 90 5.00 12.10 -1.62
N PRO A 91 5.93 11.98 -0.66
CA PRO A 91 7.19 11.31 -0.93
C PRO A 91 6.95 9.82 -1.21
N VAL A 92 7.73 9.30 -2.13
CA VAL A 92 7.82 7.87 -2.44
C VAL A 92 9.21 7.37 -2.11
N THR A 93 9.35 6.08 -1.84
CA THR A 93 10.66 5.49 -1.58
C THR A 93 11.26 4.95 -2.88
N ILE A 94 12.48 5.38 -3.19
CA ILE A 94 13.35 4.78 -4.20
C ILE A 94 14.63 4.29 -3.54
N HIS A 95 15.22 3.23 -4.07
CA HIS A 95 16.50 2.70 -3.62
C HIS A 95 17.55 2.91 -4.70
N LEU A 96 18.60 3.66 -4.41
CA LEU A 96 19.79 3.77 -5.24
C LEU A 96 20.72 2.60 -4.91
N ASN A 97 20.79 1.60 -5.79
CA ASN A 97 21.63 0.42 -5.58
C ASN A 97 23.09 0.75 -5.86
N ALA A 98 24.01 0.10 -5.15
CA ALA A 98 25.46 0.32 -5.32
C ALA A 98 25.99 -0.04 -6.72
N ASP A 99 25.25 -0.84 -7.49
CA ASP A 99 25.56 -1.18 -8.88
C ASP A 99 25.11 -0.11 -9.91
N GLY A 100 24.56 1.01 -9.44
CA GLY A 100 24.06 2.09 -10.28
C GLY A 100 22.63 1.91 -10.76
N SER A 101 21.95 0.82 -10.40
CA SER A 101 20.51 0.65 -10.69
C SER A 101 19.64 1.38 -9.67
N ILE A 102 18.39 1.67 -10.03
CA ILE A 102 17.35 2.24 -9.14
C ILE A 102 16.19 1.28 -9.08
N SER A 103 15.70 1.04 -7.87
CA SER A 103 14.51 0.22 -7.59
C SER A 103 13.55 0.92 -6.62
N GLY A 104 12.37 0.35 -6.38
CA GLY A 104 11.33 0.92 -5.54
C GLY A 104 10.15 1.43 -6.37
N GLU A 105 9.55 2.56 -5.99
CA GLU A 105 8.42 3.16 -6.73
C GLU A 105 8.78 3.48 -8.18
N TYR A 106 9.99 3.98 -8.42
CA TYR A 106 10.53 4.19 -9.75
C TYR A 106 11.73 3.29 -9.97
N THR A 107 11.94 2.90 -11.23
CA THR A 107 13.11 2.11 -11.65
C THR A 107 14.01 2.94 -12.56
N GLY A 108 15.28 2.53 -12.70
CA GLY A 108 16.18 3.26 -13.57
C GLY A 108 17.66 3.06 -13.26
N LYS A 109 18.42 4.13 -13.48
CA LYS A 109 19.88 4.15 -13.26
C LYS A 109 20.31 5.47 -12.65
N TRP A 110 21.42 5.44 -11.91
CA TRP A 110 22.10 6.61 -11.40
C TRP A 110 23.60 6.48 -11.54
N GLU A 111 24.28 7.61 -11.65
CA GLU A 111 25.73 7.69 -11.71
C GLU A 111 26.24 9.00 -11.14
N LEU A 112 27.42 8.97 -10.57
CA LEU A 112 28.16 10.16 -10.16
C LEU A 112 29.02 10.69 -11.33
N VAL A 113 29.10 12.01 -11.44
CA VAL A 113 30.01 12.65 -12.38
C VAL A 113 31.37 12.79 -11.71
N SER A 114 32.37 12.07 -12.22
CA SER A 114 33.71 11.99 -11.62
C SER A 114 34.31 13.35 -11.32
N GLY A 115 34.91 13.50 -10.16
CA GLY A 115 35.58 14.73 -9.68
C GLY A 115 34.62 15.86 -9.26
N THR A 116 33.33 15.59 -9.22
CA THR A 116 32.28 16.55 -8.88
C THR A 116 31.29 15.97 -7.87
N SER A 117 30.38 16.79 -7.36
CA SER A 117 29.22 16.33 -6.58
C SER A 117 27.94 16.36 -7.42
N TYR A 118 28.04 16.21 -8.72
CA TYR A 118 26.92 16.03 -9.61
C TYR A 118 26.45 14.58 -9.67
N ILE A 119 25.13 14.41 -9.81
CA ILE A 119 24.46 13.12 -9.99
C ILE A 119 23.60 13.16 -11.24
N ASN A 120 23.68 12.14 -12.06
CA ASN A 120 22.76 11.87 -13.15
C ASN A 120 21.81 10.76 -12.75
N LEU A 121 20.50 10.94 -12.98
CA LEU A 121 19.50 9.91 -12.78
C LEU A 121 18.71 9.72 -14.07
N THR A 122 18.39 8.48 -14.39
CA THR A 122 17.41 8.14 -15.42
C THR A 122 16.30 7.36 -14.72
N LEU A 123 15.10 7.92 -14.68
CA LEU A 123 13.96 7.34 -13.97
C LEU A 123 12.85 6.96 -14.95
N LYS A 124 12.32 5.76 -14.79
CA LYS A 124 11.16 5.25 -15.49
C LYS A 124 9.95 5.30 -14.58
N GLY A 125 8.82 5.78 -15.09
CA GLY A 125 7.56 5.84 -14.36
C GLY A 125 7.27 7.18 -13.68
N VAL A 126 8.24 8.09 -13.57
CA VAL A 126 8.08 9.36 -12.86
C VAL A 126 7.14 10.35 -13.57
N ALA A 127 7.05 10.32 -14.88
CA ALA A 127 6.15 11.17 -15.66
C ALA A 127 4.93 10.40 -16.17
N THR A 128 5.15 9.24 -16.76
CA THR A 128 4.14 8.25 -17.17
C THR A 128 4.72 6.85 -16.99
N ALA A 129 3.88 5.84 -16.83
CA ALA A 129 4.28 4.47 -16.49
C ALA A 129 5.42 3.86 -17.35
N ASN A 130 5.58 4.30 -18.59
CA ASN A 130 6.58 3.75 -19.51
C ASN A 130 7.64 4.78 -19.96
N ALA A 131 7.53 6.04 -19.56
CA ALA A 131 8.47 7.07 -19.97
C ALA A 131 9.73 7.05 -19.10
N GLU A 132 10.90 7.08 -19.75
CA GLU A 132 12.17 7.36 -19.11
C GLU A 132 12.45 8.87 -19.17
N VAL A 133 12.82 9.43 -18.03
CA VAL A 133 13.21 10.84 -17.90
C VAL A 133 14.63 10.90 -17.34
N LYS A 134 15.50 11.62 -18.01
CA LYS A 134 16.87 11.89 -17.56
C LYS A 134 16.88 13.16 -16.71
N PHE A 135 17.57 13.12 -15.60
CA PHE A 135 17.76 14.23 -14.69
C PHE A 135 19.23 14.49 -14.46
N LYS A 136 19.58 15.77 -14.39
CA LYS A 136 20.90 16.25 -13.97
C LYS A 136 20.75 17.04 -12.69
N GLY A 137 21.52 16.65 -11.69
CA GLY A 137 21.35 17.16 -10.35
C GLY A 137 22.63 17.32 -9.57
N VAL A 138 22.43 17.77 -8.35
CA VAL A 138 23.44 18.10 -7.37
C VAL A 138 23.22 17.25 -6.12
N LEU A 139 24.30 16.72 -5.55
CA LEU A 139 24.30 16.10 -4.23
C LEU A 139 24.78 17.09 -3.19
N THR A 140 24.07 17.16 -2.06
CA THR A 140 24.43 18.02 -0.93
C THR A 140 23.92 17.45 0.38
N GLU A 141 24.72 17.60 1.45
CA GLU A 141 24.21 17.31 2.79
C GLU A 141 23.45 18.51 3.32
N GLN A 142 22.26 18.26 3.88
CA GLN A 142 21.40 19.28 4.45
C GLN A 142 20.89 18.85 5.83
N THR A 143 20.36 19.80 6.58
CA THR A 143 19.64 19.51 7.81
C THR A 143 18.16 19.43 7.51
N ILE A 144 17.49 18.35 7.90
CA ILE A 144 16.05 18.17 7.73
C ILE A 144 15.33 19.22 8.57
N ASP A 145 14.38 19.95 7.96
CA ASP A 145 13.62 21.02 8.58
C ASP A 145 13.06 20.62 9.93
N TYR A 146 13.16 21.54 10.89
CA TYR A 146 12.69 21.37 12.27
C TYR A 146 13.39 20.22 13.04
N THR A 147 14.52 19.74 12.55
CA THR A 147 15.33 18.71 13.22
C THR A 147 16.81 19.12 13.27
N ASN A 148 17.63 18.31 13.97
CA ASN A 148 19.10 18.39 13.92
C ASN A 148 19.68 17.24 13.09
N ILE A 149 18.87 16.59 12.27
CA ILE A 149 19.24 15.37 11.54
C ILE A 149 19.79 15.76 10.18
N LYS A 150 20.96 15.25 9.87
CA LYS A 150 21.57 15.40 8.56
C LYS A 150 20.97 14.40 7.58
N ALA A 151 20.83 14.82 6.34
CA ALA A 151 20.43 14.00 5.22
C ALA A 151 21.30 14.29 4.01
N LEU A 152 21.71 13.25 3.33
CA LEU A 152 22.25 13.38 1.98
C LEU A 152 21.10 13.56 1.02
N CYS A 153 21.11 14.65 0.29
CA CYS A 153 20.04 15.04 -0.61
C CYS A 153 20.55 15.11 -2.05
N PHE A 154 19.68 14.79 -2.98
CA PHE A 154 19.82 15.22 -4.35
C PHE A 154 18.69 16.18 -4.73
N THR A 155 19.02 17.16 -5.57
CA THR A 155 18.06 18.01 -6.25
C THR A 155 18.41 18.02 -7.73
N ALA A 156 17.44 17.71 -8.58
CA ALA A 156 17.69 17.53 -9.99
C ALA A 156 16.55 18.05 -10.86
N LEU A 157 16.88 18.44 -12.07
CA LEU A 157 15.95 18.90 -13.09
C LEU A 157 16.05 17.98 -14.31
N SER A 158 14.91 17.73 -14.96
CA SER A 158 14.89 16.98 -16.22
C SER A 158 15.75 17.65 -17.27
N SER A 159 16.66 16.85 -17.84
CA SER A 159 17.61 17.32 -18.84
C SER A 159 16.94 17.50 -20.20
N SER A 160 17.42 18.43 -21.00
CA SER A 160 17.02 18.60 -22.41
C SER A 160 17.27 17.34 -23.25
N ASP A 161 18.29 16.56 -22.89
CA ASP A 161 18.63 15.29 -23.57
C ASP A 161 17.58 14.20 -23.36
N GLY A 162 16.75 14.32 -22.32
CA GLY A 162 15.70 13.37 -21.98
C GLY A 162 14.31 13.76 -22.50
N LEU A 163 14.18 14.93 -23.09
CA LEU A 163 12.91 15.43 -23.62
C LEU A 163 12.79 15.02 -25.08
N ALA A 164 11.75 14.25 -25.41
CA ALA A 164 11.41 14.01 -26.81
C ALA A 164 11.18 15.34 -27.53
N THR A 165 12.01 15.63 -28.50
CA THR A 165 12.00 16.90 -29.25
C THR A 165 10.91 16.96 -30.30
N SER A 166 10.15 15.89 -30.52
CA SER A 166 9.09 15.83 -31.54
C SER A 166 7.69 15.88 -30.91
N GLY A 167 7.00 16.96 -31.18
CA GLY A 167 5.55 17.06 -31.32
C GLY A 167 4.69 16.49 -30.21
N GLY A 168 4.83 16.95 -28.97
CA GLY A 168 3.84 16.62 -27.96
C GLY A 168 4.38 16.20 -26.59
N ALA A 169 5.65 16.46 -26.29
CA ALA A 169 6.09 16.38 -24.89
C ALA A 169 5.22 17.33 -24.07
N SER A 170 4.38 16.77 -23.22
CA SER A 170 3.54 17.56 -22.33
C SER A 170 4.43 18.48 -21.49
N LEU A 171 3.95 19.64 -21.13
CA LEU A 171 4.60 20.54 -20.16
C LEU A 171 5.01 19.80 -18.88
N GLN A 172 4.40 18.65 -18.57
CA GLN A 172 4.70 17.79 -17.44
C GLN A 172 6.08 17.13 -17.49
N THR A 173 6.66 16.95 -18.68
CA THR A 173 8.03 16.41 -18.84
C THR A 173 9.08 17.50 -19.02
N ARG A 174 8.68 18.73 -19.29
CA ARG A 174 9.56 19.89 -19.41
C ARG A 174 9.69 20.56 -18.05
N GLY A 175 10.90 20.58 -17.51
CA GLY A 175 11.18 21.21 -16.24
C GLY A 175 10.65 20.43 -15.03
N LEU A 176 10.50 19.09 -15.16
CA LEU A 176 10.20 18.25 -14.00
C LEU A 176 11.39 18.31 -13.04
N SER A 177 11.10 18.75 -11.83
CA SER A 177 12.07 18.81 -10.73
C SER A 177 11.84 17.63 -9.78
N ILE A 178 12.92 17.07 -9.27
CA ILE A 178 12.88 16.00 -8.27
C ILE A 178 13.78 16.33 -7.10
N TRP A 179 13.31 16.00 -5.91
CA TRP A 179 14.08 16.05 -4.68
C TRP A 179 14.16 14.67 -4.07
N GLY A 180 15.31 14.25 -3.60
CA GLY A 180 15.49 13.04 -2.83
C GLY A 180 16.25 13.31 -1.56
N SER A 181 15.88 12.65 -0.47
CA SER A 181 16.49 12.82 0.84
C SER A 181 16.74 11.46 1.49
N LYS A 182 17.98 11.21 1.87
CA LYS A 182 18.42 10.06 2.66
C LYS A 182 18.92 10.55 4.01
N ALA A 183 18.07 10.47 5.05
CA ALA A 183 18.44 10.80 6.41
C ALA A 183 19.53 9.83 6.93
N ASP A 184 20.41 10.32 7.80
CA ASP A 184 21.33 9.44 8.54
C ASP A 184 20.55 8.32 9.22
N ALA A 185 20.95 7.08 8.97
CA ALA A 185 20.19 5.91 9.38
C ALA A 185 20.05 5.83 10.91
N LYS A 186 21.15 6.06 11.65
CA LYS A 186 21.15 5.98 13.10
C LYS A 186 20.35 7.11 13.74
N ALA A 187 20.47 8.31 13.17
CA ALA A 187 19.70 9.47 13.62
C ALA A 187 18.19 9.30 13.32
N ALA A 188 17.83 8.75 12.16
CA ALA A 188 16.44 8.45 11.81
C ALA A 188 15.83 7.39 12.73
N ILE A 189 16.57 6.32 13.05
CA ILE A 189 16.16 5.30 14.02
C ILE A 189 15.93 5.94 15.38
N LYS A 190 16.90 6.73 15.88
CA LYS A 190 16.77 7.43 17.16
C LYS A 190 15.55 8.37 17.16
N TYR A 191 15.38 9.16 16.12
CA TYR A 191 14.25 10.08 16.00
C TYR A 191 12.92 9.31 15.99
N THR A 192 12.85 8.18 15.28
CA THR A 192 11.68 7.30 15.27
C THR A 192 11.38 6.80 16.69
N LEU A 193 12.38 6.32 17.41
CA LEU A 193 12.22 5.87 18.81
C LEU A 193 11.73 6.99 19.73
N ASP A 194 12.26 8.20 19.58
CA ASP A 194 11.88 9.36 20.40
C ASP A 194 10.44 9.86 20.09
N LYS A 195 9.96 9.65 18.88
CA LYS A 195 8.62 10.07 18.43
C LYS A 195 7.56 8.97 18.54
N THR A 196 7.96 7.71 18.60
CA THR A 196 7.03 6.59 18.67
C THR A 196 6.57 6.37 20.12
N SER A 197 5.25 6.52 20.33
CA SER A 197 4.62 6.15 21.60
C SER A 197 4.21 4.70 21.56
N VAL A 198 4.85 3.85 22.34
CA VAL A 198 4.42 2.47 22.56
C VAL A 198 3.32 2.48 23.62
N PRO A 199 2.11 1.93 23.36
CA PRO A 199 0.95 2.15 24.21
C PRO A 199 0.91 1.24 25.47
N PHE A 200 2.03 0.63 25.81
CA PHE A 200 2.22 -0.18 27.02
C PHE A 200 3.65 -0.09 27.54
N ALA A 201 3.82 -0.33 28.83
CA ALA A 201 5.13 -0.44 29.47
C ALA A 201 5.65 -1.89 29.44
N ASP A 202 6.96 -2.07 29.59
CA ASP A 202 7.51 -3.38 29.89
C ASP A 202 6.98 -3.90 31.23
N GLY A 203 6.63 -5.18 31.29
CA GLY A 203 6.00 -5.83 32.45
C GLY A 203 4.48 -5.61 32.56
N ALA A 204 3.84 -4.93 31.62
CA ALA A 204 2.42 -4.63 31.70
C ALA A 204 1.55 -5.89 31.63
N THR A 205 0.43 -5.89 32.39
CA THR A 205 -0.68 -6.83 32.21
C THR A 205 -1.75 -6.17 31.35
N LEU A 206 -2.13 -6.81 30.25
CA LEU A 206 -3.06 -6.29 29.27
C LEU A 206 -4.33 -7.13 29.19
N ASN A 207 -5.48 -6.50 29.42
CA ASN A 207 -6.80 -7.10 29.27
C ASN A 207 -7.37 -6.91 27.85
N SER A 208 -6.69 -6.12 27.02
CA SER A 208 -6.91 -5.98 25.57
C SER A 208 -5.59 -5.49 24.96
N MET A 209 -5.31 -5.91 23.74
CA MET A 209 -4.09 -5.46 23.06
C MET A 209 -4.34 -4.14 22.31
N PRO A 210 -3.63 -3.06 22.63
CA PRO A 210 -3.72 -1.83 21.86
C PRO A 210 -3.01 -1.99 20.50
N LYS A 211 -3.37 -1.12 19.54
CA LYS A 211 -2.74 -1.12 18.22
C LYS A 211 -1.24 -0.86 18.33
N LEU A 212 -0.46 -1.74 17.75
CA LEU A 212 1.00 -1.58 17.67
C LEU A 212 1.36 -0.46 16.70
N PRO A 213 2.31 0.43 17.05
CA PRO A 213 2.86 1.38 16.10
C PRO A 213 3.67 0.64 15.04
N THR A 214 3.41 0.95 13.77
CA THR A 214 4.07 0.35 12.60
C THR A 214 4.68 1.40 11.68
N GLU A 215 4.38 2.67 11.91
CA GLU A 215 4.89 3.79 11.12
C GLU A 215 6.16 4.35 11.73
N GLY A 216 7.24 4.32 10.97
CA GLY A 216 8.49 4.96 11.32
C GLY A 216 8.57 6.39 10.78
N HIS A 217 9.64 7.09 11.11
CA HIS A 217 9.92 8.44 10.65
C HIS A 217 11.20 8.46 9.80
N LEU A 218 11.29 9.43 8.89
CA LEU A 218 12.50 9.68 8.09
C LEU A 218 12.98 8.45 7.29
N GLY A 219 12.03 7.63 6.86
CA GLY A 219 12.32 6.40 6.11
C GLY A 219 12.74 5.20 6.98
N ALA A 220 12.72 5.30 8.30
CA ALA A 220 12.86 4.14 9.17
C ALA A 220 11.53 3.34 9.19
N THR A 221 11.64 2.04 9.43
CA THR A 221 10.49 1.12 9.54
C THR A 221 10.39 0.56 10.95
N ILE A 222 9.17 0.25 11.39
CA ILE A 222 8.91 -0.43 12.66
C ILE A 222 8.27 -1.77 12.36
N SER A 223 8.84 -2.83 12.94
CA SER A 223 8.28 -4.17 12.91
C SER A 223 8.22 -4.77 14.32
N TRP A 224 7.38 -5.76 14.48
CA TRP A 224 7.18 -6.44 15.75
C TRP A 224 7.35 -7.94 15.57
N LYS A 225 7.89 -8.60 16.61
CA LYS A 225 8.04 -10.04 16.66
C LYS A 225 7.61 -10.56 18.02
N SER A 226 6.72 -11.54 18.02
CA SER A 226 6.27 -12.24 19.20
C SER A 226 7.15 -13.44 19.52
N SER A 227 7.48 -13.62 20.78
CA SER A 227 8.15 -14.83 21.26
C SER A 227 7.20 -16.04 21.31
N ASN A 228 5.89 -15.82 21.30
CA ASN A 228 4.89 -16.88 21.32
C ASN A 228 3.61 -16.48 20.54
N PRO A 229 3.56 -16.77 19.22
CA PRO A 229 2.39 -16.46 18.39
C PRO A 229 1.10 -17.17 18.79
N SER A 230 1.15 -18.20 19.63
CA SER A 230 -0.05 -18.86 20.15
C SER A 230 -0.71 -18.08 21.31
N ILE A 231 -0.02 -17.10 21.88
CA ILE A 231 -0.55 -16.14 22.87
C ILE A 231 -0.86 -14.82 22.19
N LEU A 232 0.09 -14.28 21.44
CA LEU A 232 -0.02 -12.98 20.76
C LEU A 232 0.74 -13.04 19.45
N THR A 233 0.09 -12.68 18.32
CA THR A 233 0.77 -12.67 17.02
C THR A 233 1.72 -11.49 16.87
N ASP A 234 2.56 -11.48 15.82
CA ASP A 234 3.46 -10.37 15.47
C ASP A 234 2.67 -9.06 15.23
N GLU A 235 1.43 -9.17 14.73
CA GLU A 235 0.52 -8.03 14.49
C GLU A 235 -0.23 -7.56 15.75
N GLY A 236 -0.06 -8.25 16.87
CA GLY A 236 -0.73 -7.92 18.12
C GLY A 236 -2.13 -8.55 18.31
N VAL A 237 -2.45 -9.61 17.55
CA VAL A 237 -3.73 -10.34 17.72
C VAL A 237 -3.61 -11.32 18.87
N VAL A 238 -4.48 -11.20 19.87
CA VAL A 238 -4.52 -12.11 21.03
C VAL A 238 -5.10 -13.46 20.60
N LYS A 239 -4.38 -14.53 20.91
CA LYS A 239 -4.77 -15.93 20.66
C LYS A 239 -4.94 -16.74 21.93
N GLY A 240 -4.40 -16.23 23.05
CA GLY A 240 -4.48 -16.90 24.33
C GLY A 240 -3.95 -16.03 25.48
N LYS A 241 -4.08 -16.53 26.70
CA LYS A 241 -3.54 -15.88 27.89
C LYS A 241 -2.13 -16.36 28.21
N GLY A 242 -1.33 -15.49 28.80
CA GLY A 242 -0.01 -15.85 29.30
C GLY A 242 1.05 -14.79 29.09
N LYS A 243 2.27 -15.14 29.46
CA LYS A 243 3.42 -14.26 29.32
C LYS A 243 4.06 -14.39 27.94
N VAL A 244 4.31 -13.25 27.30
CA VAL A 244 4.91 -13.16 25.97
C VAL A 244 5.86 -11.96 25.90
N THR A 245 6.94 -12.08 25.14
CA THR A 245 7.81 -10.95 24.82
C THR A 245 7.52 -10.48 23.40
N MET A 246 7.24 -9.20 23.24
CA MET A 246 7.12 -8.53 21.95
C MET A 246 8.39 -7.72 21.69
N THR A 247 9.14 -8.10 20.67
CA THR A 247 10.34 -7.39 20.24
C THR A 247 9.97 -6.38 19.18
N MET A 248 10.14 -5.10 19.48
CA MET A 248 10.06 -4.02 18.51
C MET A 248 11.42 -3.87 17.82
N THR A 249 11.43 -3.85 16.50
CA THR A 249 12.61 -3.54 15.69
C THR A 249 12.37 -2.27 14.90
N VAL A 250 13.25 -1.29 15.05
CA VAL A 250 13.31 -0.09 14.20
C VAL A 250 14.53 -0.22 13.31
N SER A 251 14.33 -0.19 11.99
CA SER A 251 15.42 -0.42 11.02
C SER A 251 15.46 0.63 9.92
N LYS A 252 16.66 0.90 9.42
CA LYS A 252 16.93 1.74 8.25
C LYS A 252 18.33 1.46 7.70
N ASP A 253 18.44 1.29 6.38
CA ASP A 253 19.71 1.17 5.63
C ASP A 253 20.69 0.16 6.25
N GLY A 254 20.18 -1.01 6.70
CA GLY A 254 20.98 -2.06 7.32
C GLY A 254 21.34 -1.86 8.80
N TYR A 255 20.95 -0.75 9.40
CA TYR A 255 21.04 -0.55 10.85
C TYR A 255 19.71 -0.92 11.50
N GLU A 256 19.82 -1.49 12.71
CA GLU A 256 18.66 -1.89 13.49
C GLU A 256 18.84 -1.52 14.97
N TYR A 257 17.71 -1.20 15.60
CA TYR A 257 17.59 -1.12 17.04
C TYR A 257 16.41 -1.98 17.48
N THR A 258 16.64 -2.83 18.46
CA THR A 258 15.61 -3.70 19.03
C THR A 258 15.31 -3.34 20.46
N LYS A 259 14.04 -3.47 20.85
CA LYS A 259 13.60 -3.32 22.23
C LYS A 259 12.53 -4.34 22.56
N ASP A 260 12.75 -5.06 23.64
CA ASP A 260 11.83 -6.06 24.15
C ASP A 260 10.83 -5.45 25.13
N TYR A 261 9.60 -5.94 25.04
CA TYR A 261 8.52 -5.67 25.98
C TYR A 261 7.95 -7.00 26.44
N THR A 262 8.15 -7.33 27.71
CA THR A 262 7.53 -8.51 28.31
C THR A 262 6.13 -8.14 28.74
N LEU A 263 5.13 -8.85 28.25
CA LEU A 263 3.73 -8.59 28.52
C LEU A 263 3.10 -9.81 29.18
N ASN A 264 2.15 -9.58 30.07
CA ASN A 264 1.24 -10.61 30.57
C ASN A 264 -0.13 -10.37 29.92
N ILE A 265 -0.52 -11.23 28.99
CA ILE A 265 -1.80 -11.14 28.31
C ILE A 265 -2.86 -11.84 29.17
N ASP A 266 -3.79 -11.07 29.71
CA ASP A 266 -4.98 -11.54 30.43
C ASP A 266 -6.29 -11.23 29.66
N ALA A 267 -6.13 -10.87 28.40
CA ALA A 267 -7.24 -10.74 27.46
C ALA A 267 -7.70 -12.11 26.99
N GLU A 268 -9.01 -12.28 26.84
CA GLU A 268 -9.53 -13.45 26.11
C GLU A 268 -9.01 -13.43 24.67
N ALA A 269 -8.79 -14.62 24.10
CA ALA A 269 -8.45 -14.72 22.68
C ALA A 269 -9.46 -13.89 21.89
N GLU A 270 -8.99 -13.05 21.00
CA GLU A 270 -9.88 -12.48 19.99
C GLU A 270 -10.44 -13.66 19.21
N GLU A 271 -11.62 -14.14 19.63
CA GLU A 271 -12.41 -14.94 18.73
C GLU A 271 -12.68 -14.04 17.54
N THR A 272 -11.98 -14.30 16.46
CA THR A 272 -12.50 -13.94 15.14
C THR A 272 -13.71 -14.83 14.96
N THR A 273 -14.81 -14.49 15.62
CA THR A 273 -16.12 -15.07 15.29
C THR A 273 -16.28 -14.72 13.83
N PRO A 274 -16.28 -15.72 12.95
CA PRO A 274 -16.31 -15.45 11.52
C PRO A 274 -17.57 -14.62 11.26
N VAL A 275 -17.40 -13.46 10.67
CA VAL A 275 -18.55 -12.68 10.21
C VAL A 275 -19.12 -13.44 9.02
N TYR A 276 -20.25 -14.11 9.22
CA TYR A 276 -20.97 -14.78 8.15
C TYR A 276 -21.79 -13.77 7.38
N TYR A 277 -21.55 -13.72 6.09
CA TYR A 277 -22.36 -12.97 5.15
C TYR A 277 -23.31 -13.93 4.43
N PRO A 278 -24.63 -13.89 4.69
CA PRO A 278 -25.59 -14.55 3.81
C PRO A 278 -25.55 -13.84 2.46
N VAL A 279 -25.28 -14.60 1.42
CA VAL A 279 -25.06 -14.06 0.07
C VAL A 279 -26.22 -14.44 -0.82
N SER A 280 -26.77 -13.49 -1.57
CA SER A 280 -27.78 -13.74 -2.57
C SER A 280 -27.42 -13.03 -3.88
N ALA A 281 -27.59 -13.73 -4.99
CA ALA A 281 -27.53 -13.18 -6.33
C ALA A 281 -28.69 -13.70 -7.16
N GLN A 282 -29.25 -12.84 -8.00
CA GLN A 282 -30.39 -13.18 -8.82
C GLN A 282 -30.07 -14.30 -9.82
N LYS A 283 -31.12 -14.98 -10.28
CA LYS A 283 -31.03 -16.05 -11.25
C LYS A 283 -30.36 -15.59 -12.54
N ASN A 284 -29.30 -16.29 -12.92
CA ASN A 284 -28.64 -16.15 -14.20
C ASN A 284 -28.95 -17.39 -15.06
N THR A 285 -29.64 -17.19 -16.15
CA THR A 285 -30.06 -18.28 -17.07
C THR A 285 -29.12 -18.41 -18.28
N THR A 286 -28.04 -17.65 -18.28
CA THR A 286 -27.02 -17.66 -19.33
C THR A 286 -25.64 -17.77 -18.70
N ASN A 287 -24.61 -18.00 -19.50
CA ASN A 287 -23.22 -17.94 -19.06
C ASN A 287 -22.67 -16.49 -18.95
N ALA A 288 -23.56 -15.48 -18.97
CA ALA A 288 -23.18 -14.08 -18.80
C ALA A 288 -23.09 -13.73 -17.33
N TYR A 289 -22.08 -14.21 -16.63
CA TYR A 289 -21.85 -14.00 -15.20
C TYR A 289 -21.60 -12.52 -14.79
N ALA A 290 -21.45 -11.60 -15.73
CA ALA A 290 -21.28 -10.18 -15.46
C ALA A 290 -22.60 -9.43 -15.14
N THR A 291 -23.71 -10.17 -15.17
CA THR A 291 -25.05 -9.60 -14.96
C THR A 291 -25.70 -9.98 -13.70
N ASN A 292 -26.32 -9.83 -12.86
CA ASN A 292 -26.98 -10.41 -11.67
C ASN A 292 -25.99 -10.77 -10.58
N LEU A 293 -25.20 -9.77 -10.16
CA LEU A 293 -24.22 -9.93 -9.09
C LEU A 293 -24.86 -9.81 -7.71
N SER A 294 -24.22 -10.39 -6.70
CA SER A 294 -24.44 -10.06 -5.30
C SER A 294 -24.01 -8.61 -5.01
N GLN A 295 -24.24 -8.14 -3.78
CA GLN A 295 -23.52 -6.98 -3.30
C GLN A 295 -22.01 -7.25 -3.23
N ASP A 296 -21.23 -6.19 -3.18
CA ASP A 296 -19.78 -6.24 -2.98
C ASP A 296 -19.43 -6.32 -1.50
N TYR A 297 -18.39 -7.09 -1.18
CA TYR A 297 -17.85 -7.28 0.17
C TYR A 297 -16.37 -6.95 0.18
N THR A 298 -15.91 -6.20 1.16
CA THR A 298 -14.50 -5.85 1.30
C THR A 298 -13.79 -6.78 2.28
N VAL A 299 -12.67 -7.36 1.86
CA VAL A 299 -11.77 -8.17 2.71
C VAL A 299 -10.41 -7.49 2.77
N LYS A 300 -10.05 -6.95 3.94
CA LYS A 300 -8.75 -6.29 4.14
C LYS A 300 -7.62 -7.31 4.21
N ALA A 301 -6.44 -6.89 3.81
CA ALA A 301 -5.22 -7.70 3.95
C ALA A 301 -5.00 -8.12 5.42
N GLY A 302 -4.68 -9.38 5.63
CA GLY A 302 -4.57 -10.01 6.95
C GLY A 302 -5.89 -10.55 7.52
N ASN A 303 -7.04 -10.34 6.84
CA ASN A 303 -8.36 -10.75 7.32
C ASN A 303 -8.94 -11.91 6.51
N LYS A 304 -10.02 -12.45 7.06
CA LYS A 304 -10.87 -13.43 6.39
C LYS A 304 -12.34 -13.05 6.52
N ALA A 305 -13.13 -13.48 5.54
CA ALA A 305 -14.59 -13.35 5.55
C ALA A 305 -15.23 -14.71 5.27
N GLN A 306 -16.40 -14.95 5.83
CA GLN A 306 -17.17 -16.17 5.60
C GLN A 306 -18.46 -15.85 4.92
N PHE A 307 -18.80 -16.65 3.92
CA PHE A 307 -19.98 -16.48 3.07
C PHE A 307 -20.80 -17.74 3.09
N LYS A 308 -22.11 -17.61 3.16
CA LYS A 308 -23.04 -18.74 3.26
C LYS A 308 -24.23 -18.55 2.33
N PHE A 309 -24.53 -19.55 1.53
CA PHE A 309 -25.63 -19.51 0.59
C PHE A 309 -26.04 -20.91 0.12
N TYR A 310 -27.26 -21.04 -0.35
CA TYR A 310 -27.71 -22.19 -1.13
C TYR A 310 -27.42 -21.95 -2.62
N ASN A 311 -26.91 -22.95 -3.30
CA ASN A 311 -26.69 -22.93 -4.75
C ASN A 311 -27.80 -23.67 -5.47
N TYR A 312 -28.58 -22.98 -6.30
CA TYR A 312 -29.65 -23.57 -7.08
C TYR A 312 -29.28 -23.53 -8.55
N THR A 313 -29.24 -24.71 -9.20
CA THR A 313 -28.95 -24.84 -10.62
C THR A 313 -30.20 -24.65 -11.45
N VAL A 314 -30.04 -24.11 -12.67
CA VAL A 314 -31.13 -23.84 -13.58
C VAL A 314 -30.80 -24.31 -14.99
N GLY A 315 -31.84 -24.66 -15.75
CA GLY A 315 -31.67 -25.12 -17.14
C GLY A 315 -31.14 -26.56 -17.24
N THR A 316 -30.80 -26.96 -18.45
CA THR A 316 -30.33 -28.32 -18.79
C THR A 316 -28.83 -28.40 -19.01
N GLU A 317 -28.13 -27.26 -18.98
CA GLU A 317 -26.70 -27.18 -19.23
C GLU A 317 -25.92 -28.00 -18.20
N ALA A 318 -24.82 -28.59 -18.62
CA ALA A 318 -23.93 -29.33 -17.72
C ALA A 318 -23.12 -28.41 -16.81
N TYR A 319 -22.72 -27.22 -17.30
CA TYR A 319 -21.98 -26.22 -16.54
C TYR A 319 -22.96 -25.30 -15.78
N LYS A 320 -23.16 -25.62 -14.52
CA LYS A 320 -24.05 -24.92 -13.59
C LYS A 320 -23.28 -24.62 -12.32
N SER A 321 -22.90 -23.37 -12.15
CA SER A 321 -21.91 -23.03 -11.15
C SER A 321 -22.27 -21.74 -10.44
N TRP A 322 -22.09 -21.68 -9.10
CA TRP A 322 -21.82 -20.41 -8.49
C TRP A 322 -20.44 -19.91 -8.94
N VAL A 323 -20.29 -18.61 -9.01
CA VAL A 323 -19.04 -17.94 -9.38
C VAL A 323 -18.64 -16.98 -8.30
N LEU A 324 -17.37 -17.06 -7.85
CA LEU A 324 -16.73 -16.14 -6.95
C LEU A 324 -15.88 -15.17 -7.76
N GLY A 325 -16.20 -13.87 -7.70
CA GLY A 325 -15.40 -12.80 -8.26
C GLY A 325 -14.55 -12.12 -7.19
N VAL A 326 -13.30 -11.80 -7.51
CA VAL A 326 -12.41 -11.00 -6.67
C VAL A 326 -11.77 -9.92 -7.52
N SER A 327 -11.81 -8.69 -7.07
CA SER A 327 -11.31 -7.51 -7.78
C SER A 327 -10.64 -6.50 -6.83
N ASN A 328 -10.05 -5.45 -7.42
CA ASN A 328 -9.47 -4.35 -6.66
C ASN A 328 -10.52 -3.36 -6.11
N VAL A 329 -11.62 -3.18 -6.83
CA VAL A 329 -12.75 -2.29 -6.48
C VAL A 329 -14.06 -2.94 -6.90
N ALA A 330 -15.18 -2.36 -6.50
CA ALA A 330 -16.52 -2.86 -6.84
C ALA A 330 -16.70 -3.01 -8.37
N HIS A 331 -17.45 -4.03 -8.77
CA HIS A 331 -17.73 -4.31 -10.19
C HIS A 331 -18.38 -3.09 -10.87
N GLY A 332 -17.83 -2.72 -12.03
CA GLY A 332 -18.28 -1.55 -12.78
C GLY A 332 -17.73 -0.20 -12.32
N ALA A 333 -16.95 -0.14 -11.22
CA ALA A 333 -16.28 1.08 -10.79
C ALA A 333 -15.08 1.43 -11.72
N THR A 334 -14.72 2.71 -11.75
CA THR A 334 -13.54 3.17 -12.50
C THR A 334 -12.28 2.49 -12.00
N GLY A 335 -11.46 1.96 -12.90
CA GLY A 335 -10.23 1.26 -12.56
C GLY A 335 -10.43 -0.20 -12.13
N TYR A 336 -11.62 -0.78 -12.38
CA TYR A 336 -11.91 -2.18 -12.08
C TYR A 336 -10.90 -3.13 -12.74
N LYS A 337 -10.37 -4.05 -11.93
CA LYS A 337 -9.46 -5.12 -12.34
C LYS A 337 -9.83 -6.41 -11.61
N GLU A 338 -10.12 -7.45 -12.35
CA GLU A 338 -10.36 -8.78 -11.79
C GLU A 338 -9.06 -9.47 -11.41
N TYR A 339 -9.07 -10.10 -10.24
CA TYR A 339 -7.98 -10.94 -9.76
C TYR A 339 -8.33 -12.42 -9.81
N VAL A 340 -9.58 -12.78 -9.52
CA VAL A 340 -10.08 -14.15 -9.50
C VAL A 340 -11.50 -14.16 -10.06
N MET A 341 -11.79 -15.16 -10.90
CA MET A 341 -13.12 -15.49 -11.37
C MET A 341 -13.26 -17.01 -11.31
N LEU A 342 -13.66 -17.51 -10.14
CA LEU A 342 -13.61 -18.92 -9.79
C LEU A 342 -14.99 -19.57 -9.86
N ARG A 343 -15.08 -20.70 -10.57
CA ARG A 343 -16.27 -21.54 -10.69
C ARG A 343 -16.16 -22.77 -9.79
N ASN A 344 -17.29 -23.24 -9.27
CA ASN A 344 -17.27 -24.44 -8.43
C ASN A 344 -17.14 -25.76 -9.20
N ASP A 345 -17.08 -25.73 -10.52
CA ASP A 345 -16.73 -26.88 -11.37
C ASP A 345 -15.22 -27.07 -11.55
N ASN A 346 -14.43 -26.54 -10.63
CA ASN A 346 -12.98 -26.68 -10.57
C ASN A 346 -12.26 -25.91 -11.69
N TRP A 347 -12.73 -24.68 -11.99
CA TRP A 347 -12.19 -23.86 -13.08
C TRP A 347 -12.01 -22.40 -12.67
N GLU A 348 -10.90 -21.81 -13.08
CA GLU A 348 -10.61 -20.39 -12.91
C GLU A 348 -10.58 -19.70 -14.27
N ASN A 349 -11.51 -18.76 -14.50
CA ASN A 349 -11.76 -18.19 -15.82
C ASN A 349 -10.73 -17.14 -16.26
N ILE A 350 -9.99 -16.51 -15.36
CA ILE A 350 -8.97 -15.51 -15.74
C ILE A 350 -7.75 -16.23 -16.31
N THR A 351 -7.31 -17.31 -15.65
CA THR A 351 -6.17 -18.10 -16.07
C THR A 351 -6.53 -19.18 -17.10
N TRP A 352 -7.83 -19.47 -17.26
CA TRP A 352 -8.35 -20.53 -18.11
C TRP A 352 -7.74 -21.90 -17.82
N ASP A 353 -7.55 -22.18 -16.54
CA ASP A 353 -7.02 -23.44 -16.05
C ASP A 353 -7.62 -23.82 -14.69
N ASN A 354 -7.18 -24.92 -14.13
CA ASN A 354 -7.52 -25.37 -12.78
C ASN A 354 -6.33 -25.35 -11.80
N THR A 355 -5.26 -24.67 -12.16
CA THR A 355 -4.09 -24.52 -11.29
C THR A 355 -4.48 -23.82 -10.00
N GLY A 356 -4.17 -24.44 -8.86
CA GLY A 356 -4.56 -23.95 -7.54
C GLY A 356 -5.93 -24.41 -7.07
N CYS A 357 -6.75 -25.05 -7.92
CA CYS A 357 -8.01 -25.68 -7.55
C CYS A 357 -7.77 -27.07 -6.95
N VAL A 358 -8.39 -27.36 -5.81
CA VAL A 358 -8.38 -28.67 -5.16
C VAL A 358 -9.79 -28.98 -4.67
N ASN A 359 -10.35 -30.10 -5.11
CA ASN A 359 -11.67 -30.58 -4.70
C ASN A 359 -11.69 -32.10 -4.49
N ASP A 360 -12.69 -32.59 -3.81
CA ASP A 360 -12.94 -34.01 -3.54
C ASP A 360 -14.17 -34.58 -4.28
N TYR A 361 -14.68 -33.84 -5.27
CA TYR A 361 -15.76 -34.29 -6.16
C TYR A 361 -15.30 -34.33 -7.63
N ASN A 362 -16.05 -35.08 -8.44
CA ASN A 362 -15.80 -35.15 -9.88
C ASN A 362 -16.98 -34.51 -10.66
N TRP A 363 -16.89 -34.46 -11.99
CA TRP A 363 -17.90 -33.88 -12.84
C TRP A 363 -19.28 -34.54 -12.71
N ASP A 364 -19.36 -35.84 -12.59
CA ASP A 364 -20.63 -36.57 -12.43
C ASP A 364 -21.33 -36.24 -11.12
N THR A 365 -20.53 -36.14 -10.03
CA THR A 365 -21.01 -35.71 -8.72
C THR A 365 -21.50 -34.27 -8.76
N PHE A 366 -20.72 -33.39 -9.34
CA PHE A 366 -21.06 -31.97 -9.52
C PHE A 366 -22.40 -31.80 -10.25
N ALA A 367 -22.58 -32.44 -11.38
CA ALA A 367 -23.79 -32.29 -12.19
C ALA A 367 -25.08 -32.76 -11.46
N LYS A 368 -24.98 -33.72 -10.57
CA LYS A 368 -26.12 -34.31 -9.86
C LYS A 368 -26.42 -33.66 -8.51
N ASP A 369 -25.38 -33.39 -7.75
CA ASP A 369 -25.49 -33.17 -6.29
C ASP A 369 -25.47 -31.67 -5.92
N MET A 370 -25.10 -30.77 -6.83
CA MET A 370 -24.92 -29.36 -6.48
C MET A 370 -26.20 -28.54 -6.43
N ASN A 371 -27.32 -29.03 -6.97
CA ASN A 371 -28.59 -28.30 -6.91
C ASN A 371 -29.17 -28.30 -5.50
N GLY A 372 -29.38 -27.12 -4.93
CA GLY A 372 -29.87 -26.93 -3.57
C GLY A 372 -28.81 -27.18 -2.49
N SER A 373 -27.56 -27.36 -2.86
CA SER A 373 -26.46 -27.52 -1.88
C SER A 373 -26.22 -26.26 -1.07
N LEU A 374 -25.92 -26.42 0.22
CA LEU A 374 -25.44 -25.35 1.10
C LEU A 374 -23.95 -25.17 0.96
N VAL A 375 -23.52 -23.99 0.62
CA VAL A 375 -22.11 -23.61 0.52
C VAL A 375 -21.74 -22.77 1.75
N ASP A 376 -20.73 -23.21 2.49
CA ASP A 376 -20.11 -22.49 3.59
C ASP A 376 -18.66 -22.19 3.17
N MET A 377 -18.39 -20.95 2.82
CA MET A 377 -17.14 -20.52 2.19
C MET A 377 -16.37 -19.55 3.06
N THR A 378 -15.07 -19.75 3.17
CA THR A 378 -14.12 -18.80 3.75
C THR A 378 -13.21 -18.24 2.67
N VAL A 379 -13.07 -16.94 2.62
CA VAL A 379 -12.10 -16.20 1.82
C VAL A 379 -11.07 -15.57 2.75
N GLU A 380 -9.81 -15.87 2.54
CA GLU A 380 -8.67 -15.33 3.28
C GLU A 380 -7.78 -14.53 2.33
N TYR A 381 -7.38 -13.34 2.75
CA TYR A 381 -6.45 -12.51 1.99
C TYR A 381 -5.32 -12.04 2.90
N ALA A 382 -4.09 -12.49 2.64
CA ALA A 382 -2.93 -12.14 3.44
C ALA A 382 -2.26 -10.85 2.95
N ALA A 383 -1.57 -10.15 3.83
CA ALA A 383 -0.78 -8.97 3.49
C ALA A 383 0.35 -9.26 2.48
N THR A 384 0.77 -10.51 2.36
CA THR A 384 1.73 -10.98 1.35
C THR A 384 1.15 -11.05 -0.08
N GLY A 385 -0.16 -10.82 -0.24
CA GLY A 385 -0.89 -11.00 -1.49
C GLY A 385 -1.43 -12.43 -1.69
N ALA A 386 -1.21 -13.35 -0.75
CA ALA A 386 -1.74 -14.69 -0.84
C ALA A 386 -3.27 -14.66 -0.64
N PHE A 387 -3.99 -15.13 -1.64
CA PHE A 387 -5.42 -15.34 -1.64
C PHE A 387 -5.72 -16.83 -1.48
N LYS A 388 -6.66 -17.16 -0.60
CA LYS A 388 -7.14 -18.51 -0.41
C LYS A 388 -8.65 -18.53 -0.24
N MET A 389 -9.32 -19.43 -0.93
CA MET A 389 -10.72 -19.75 -0.73
C MET A 389 -10.83 -21.21 -0.28
N THR A 390 -11.68 -21.46 0.70
CA THR A 390 -12.11 -22.83 1.09
C THR A 390 -13.63 -22.85 1.19
N ALA A 391 -14.26 -23.91 0.69
CA ALA A 391 -15.68 -24.10 0.78
C ALA A 391 -16.02 -25.52 1.23
N VAL A 392 -16.95 -25.63 2.16
CA VAL A 392 -17.64 -26.87 2.53
C VAL A 392 -19.02 -26.84 1.86
N ILE A 393 -19.29 -27.83 1.04
CA ILE A 393 -20.53 -27.93 0.24
C ILE A 393 -21.32 -29.12 0.76
N THR A 394 -22.48 -28.84 1.37
CA THR A 394 -23.40 -29.88 1.89
C THR A 394 -24.57 -30.01 0.93
N THR A 395 -24.72 -31.18 0.35
CA THR A 395 -25.81 -31.47 -0.58
C THR A 395 -27.16 -31.69 0.12
N THR A 396 -28.25 -31.74 -0.62
CA THR A 396 -29.59 -31.98 -0.08
C THR A 396 -29.77 -33.37 0.55
N ASP A 397 -28.93 -34.34 0.18
CA ASP A 397 -28.85 -35.68 0.76
C ASP A 397 -27.76 -35.83 1.84
N ASN A 398 -27.27 -34.68 2.37
CA ASN A 398 -26.24 -34.58 3.42
C ASN A 398 -24.86 -35.14 3.07
N LYS A 399 -24.52 -35.28 1.81
CA LYS A 399 -23.14 -35.51 1.42
C LYS A 399 -22.34 -34.21 1.61
N VAL A 400 -21.08 -34.33 2.00
CA VAL A 400 -20.19 -33.20 2.21
C VAL A 400 -19.05 -33.27 1.23
N TYR A 401 -18.82 -32.18 0.54
CA TYR A 401 -17.72 -31.99 -0.38
C TYR A 401 -16.90 -30.76 0.00
N HIS A 402 -15.62 -30.78 -0.38
CA HIS A 402 -14.69 -29.71 -0.10
C HIS A 402 -14.11 -29.14 -1.40
N TYR A 403 -13.97 -27.82 -1.43
CA TYR A 403 -13.32 -27.13 -2.53
C TYR A 403 -12.41 -26.05 -1.98
N SER A 404 -11.20 -25.96 -2.51
CA SER A 404 -10.27 -24.90 -2.17
C SER A 404 -9.58 -24.36 -3.42
N TYR A 405 -9.20 -23.10 -3.34
CA TYR A 405 -8.43 -22.42 -4.38
C TYR A 405 -7.40 -21.50 -3.76
N THR A 406 -6.22 -21.41 -4.36
CA THR A 406 -5.14 -20.53 -3.92
C THR A 406 -4.56 -19.77 -5.10
N LYS A 407 -4.25 -18.49 -4.90
CA LYS A 407 -3.60 -17.63 -5.89
C LYS A 407 -2.77 -16.55 -5.20
N THR A 408 -1.74 -16.05 -5.84
CA THR A 408 -1.03 -14.85 -5.40
C THR A 408 -1.53 -13.66 -6.20
N ILE A 409 -2.06 -12.64 -5.51
CA ILE A 409 -2.42 -11.34 -6.08
C ILE A 409 -1.16 -10.47 -6.02
N THR A 410 -0.52 -10.28 -7.17
CA THR A 410 0.79 -9.64 -7.27
C THR A 410 0.77 -8.16 -6.93
N ASP A 411 -0.34 -7.47 -7.17
CA ASP A 411 -0.52 -6.04 -6.86
C ASP A 411 -0.58 -5.74 -5.36
N LYS A 412 -0.86 -6.77 -4.55
CA LYS A 412 -0.95 -6.71 -3.08
C LYS A 412 -1.76 -5.51 -2.55
N PRO A 413 -3.00 -5.28 -3.03
CA PRO A 413 -3.80 -4.16 -2.53
C PRO A 413 -4.05 -4.32 -1.02
N SER A 414 -4.26 -3.21 -0.31
CA SER A 414 -4.58 -3.22 1.13
C SER A 414 -5.91 -3.91 1.46
N GLU A 415 -6.77 -4.05 0.46
CA GLU A 415 -8.05 -4.75 0.54
C GLU A 415 -8.45 -5.27 -0.84
N ILE A 416 -9.24 -6.33 -0.86
CA ILE A 416 -9.87 -6.87 -2.06
C ILE A 416 -11.37 -6.75 -1.96
N ASN A 417 -12.02 -6.64 -3.12
CA ASN A 417 -13.46 -6.69 -3.25
C ASN A 417 -13.89 -8.09 -3.66
N VAL A 418 -14.89 -8.64 -3.00
CA VAL A 418 -15.44 -9.98 -3.24
C VAL A 418 -16.90 -9.85 -3.62
N PHE A 419 -17.31 -10.54 -4.67
CA PHE A 419 -18.71 -10.62 -5.09
C PHE A 419 -19.04 -12.00 -5.63
N PHE A 420 -20.32 -12.31 -5.76
CA PHE A 420 -20.81 -13.60 -6.22
C PHE A 420 -21.81 -13.43 -7.36
N THR A 421 -21.84 -14.42 -8.21
CA THR A 421 -22.86 -14.58 -9.26
C THR A 421 -23.09 -16.05 -9.54
N GLY A 422 -23.91 -16.36 -10.51
CA GLY A 422 -24.15 -17.72 -10.97
C GLY A 422 -24.00 -17.83 -12.48
N GLU A 423 -23.64 -18.99 -12.93
CA GLU A 423 -23.64 -19.40 -14.34
C GLU A 423 -24.64 -20.54 -14.48
N ASN A 424 -25.73 -20.33 -15.20
CA ASN A 424 -26.90 -21.25 -15.17
C ASN A 424 -27.34 -21.66 -13.77
N SER A 425 -27.20 -20.75 -12.81
CA SER A 425 -27.52 -20.94 -11.41
C SER A 425 -27.90 -19.63 -10.74
N TYR A 426 -28.45 -19.70 -9.54
CA TYR A 426 -28.59 -18.59 -8.63
C TYR A 426 -28.19 -19.02 -7.23
N ILE A 427 -27.84 -18.07 -6.40
CA ILE A 427 -27.45 -18.30 -5.02
C ILE A 427 -28.40 -17.54 -4.09
N ASP A 428 -28.77 -18.17 -2.98
CA ASP A 428 -29.70 -17.60 -2.00
C ASP A 428 -29.26 -17.88 -0.57
N GLY A 429 -28.84 -16.83 0.09
CA GLY A 429 -28.53 -16.82 1.53
C GLY A 429 -29.58 -16.14 2.38
N SER A 430 -30.69 -15.67 1.81
CA SER A 430 -31.69 -14.84 2.48
C SER A 430 -32.35 -15.52 3.71
N SER A 431 -32.45 -16.85 3.68
CA SER A 431 -32.98 -17.64 4.80
C SER A 431 -31.95 -18.02 5.85
N LEU A 432 -30.70 -17.73 5.64
CA LEU A 432 -29.59 -18.11 6.53
C LEU A 432 -29.36 -17.00 7.57
N SER A 433 -29.35 -17.37 8.85
CA SER A 433 -29.00 -16.43 9.91
C SER A 433 -27.48 -16.23 9.96
N THR A 434 -27.06 -15.01 10.26
CA THR A 434 -25.64 -14.67 10.42
C THR A 434 -25.02 -15.19 11.71
N GLY A 435 -25.78 -15.84 12.60
CA GLY A 435 -25.32 -16.20 13.94
C GLY A 435 -25.01 -14.99 14.84
N ILE A 436 -25.11 -13.79 14.31
CA ILE A 436 -24.97 -12.51 15.03
C ILE A 436 -26.36 -11.91 15.14
N SER A 437 -26.82 -11.68 16.37
CA SER A 437 -27.97 -10.82 16.60
C SER A 437 -27.71 -9.47 15.95
N ASN A 438 -28.28 -9.24 14.77
CA ASN A 438 -28.28 -8.01 13.97
C ASN A 438 -27.00 -7.17 14.07
N PRO A 439 -26.14 -7.14 13.04
CA PRO A 439 -25.18 -6.07 12.92
C PRO A 439 -26.00 -4.76 12.88
N ILE A 440 -25.75 -3.87 13.83
CA ILE A 440 -26.33 -2.52 13.78
C ILE A 440 -25.72 -1.85 12.57
N ILE A 441 -26.40 -1.86 11.44
CA ILE A 441 -26.02 -1.07 10.27
C ILE A 441 -26.35 0.37 10.62
N ILE A 442 -25.35 1.12 11.06
CA ILE A 442 -25.48 2.53 11.32
C ILE A 442 -25.38 3.24 9.96
N GLN A 443 -26.52 3.63 9.40
CA GLN A 443 -26.55 4.51 8.23
C GLN A 443 -26.56 5.97 8.70
N LYS A 444 -25.63 6.75 8.15
CA LYS A 444 -25.60 8.20 8.38
C LYS A 444 -26.66 8.86 7.50
N LYS A 445 -27.69 9.47 8.11
CA LYS A 445 -28.66 10.30 7.42
C LYS A 445 -28.04 11.66 7.08
N ASN A 446 -28.52 12.33 6.04
CA ASN A 446 -28.01 13.64 5.58
C ASN A 446 -28.03 14.77 6.63
N ASP A 447 -28.70 14.57 7.77
CA ASP A 447 -28.76 15.51 8.91
C ASP A 447 -27.65 15.28 9.97
N GLY A 448 -26.76 14.32 9.76
CA GLY A 448 -25.62 14.04 10.63
C GLY A 448 -25.95 13.20 11.88
N LYS A 449 -27.17 12.77 12.06
CA LYS A 449 -27.60 11.93 13.21
C LYS A 449 -27.50 10.45 12.88
N TRP A 450 -27.21 9.66 13.92
CA TRP A 450 -27.09 8.20 13.83
C TRP A 450 -28.38 7.54 14.38
N PHE A 451 -28.90 6.58 13.65
CA PHE A 451 -30.08 5.81 14.06
C PHE A 451 -29.82 4.31 13.90
N ASN A 452 -30.39 3.49 14.76
CA ASN A 452 -30.44 2.06 14.52
C ASN A 452 -31.57 1.73 13.50
N LEU A 453 -31.63 0.49 13.04
CA LEU A 453 -32.64 0.04 12.06
C LEU A 453 -34.09 0.13 12.56
N SER A 454 -34.32 0.33 13.86
CA SER A 454 -35.65 0.59 14.43
C SER A 454 -36.01 2.08 14.46
N GLY A 455 -35.11 2.98 14.05
CA GLY A 455 -35.39 4.42 14.02
C GLY A 455 -35.23 5.14 15.35
N GLN A 456 -34.64 4.50 16.37
CA GLN A 456 -34.40 5.08 17.70
C GLN A 456 -32.93 5.45 17.90
#